data_a4fed06a9b3535390aeb475a6f63d4b2
#
_entry.id   a4fed06a9b3535390aeb475a6f63d4b2
#
_cell.length_a   1.000
_cell.length_b   1.000
_cell.length_c   1.000
_cell.angle_alpha   90.00
_cell.angle_beta   90.00
_cell.angle_gamma   90.00
#
_symmetry.space_group_name_H-M   'P 1'
#
loop_
_entity.id
_entity.type
_entity.pdbx_description
1 polymer ?
#
loop_
_entity_poly.entity_id
_entity_poly.type
_entity_poly.pdbx_seq_one_letter_code
_entity_poly.pdbx_strand_id
1 'polypeptide(L)'
;KGVELSNNNFNRMVFQQKATAKHFGAGDKMLTIMPVFHGFGLCSSVHMPLSYGITTILIPKFDSKEFYKLMSKYKPNHVFGVPKLWKALMNDKKIQGMDLSFMKYIVSGGENMKDGLEEEINKLFEQHNCYYKLKKGYGSTEAVAGTTLSHDNCSGIGSIGIPLICNG
;
A
#
# COMPACT_ATOMS: atom_id res chain seq x y z
N LYS A 1 -21.26 -13.47 -5.99
CA LYS A 1 -22.21 -12.35 -5.94
C LYS A 1 -21.48 -11.08 -6.42
N GLY A 2 -22.15 -10.28 -7.28
CA GLY A 2 -21.67 -8.96 -7.69
C GLY A 2 -21.94 -7.92 -6.60
N VAL A 3 -21.09 -6.92 -6.50
CA VAL A 3 -21.28 -5.73 -5.68
C VAL A 3 -21.46 -4.54 -6.61
N GLU A 4 -22.57 -3.82 -6.47
CA GLU A 4 -22.85 -2.63 -7.26
C GLU A 4 -22.17 -1.42 -6.61
N LEU A 5 -21.31 -0.75 -7.37
CA LEU A 5 -20.57 0.43 -6.93
C LEU A 5 -20.75 1.56 -7.94
N SER A 6 -21.02 2.74 -7.45
CA SER A 6 -21.12 3.96 -8.25
C SER A 6 -19.78 4.67 -8.39
N ASN A 7 -19.65 5.54 -9.38
CA ASN A 7 -18.49 6.44 -9.51
C ASN A 7 -18.29 7.29 -8.26
N ASN A 8 -19.40 7.66 -7.58
CA ASN A 8 -19.33 8.43 -6.34
C ASN A 8 -18.68 7.66 -5.20
N ASN A 9 -18.89 6.34 -5.11
CA ASN A 9 -18.20 5.50 -4.12
C ASN A 9 -16.69 5.52 -4.33
N PHE A 10 -16.22 5.39 -5.58
CA PHE A 10 -14.80 5.49 -5.90
C PHE A 10 -14.20 6.87 -5.55
N ASN A 11 -14.89 7.95 -5.92
CA ASN A 11 -14.42 9.30 -5.65
C ASN A 11 -14.38 9.61 -4.15
N ARG A 12 -15.40 9.20 -3.39
CA ARG A 12 -15.41 9.35 -1.92
C ARG A 12 -14.27 8.60 -1.26
N MET A 13 -13.96 7.40 -1.72
CA MET A 13 -12.84 6.62 -1.22
C MET A 13 -11.50 7.36 -1.38
N VAL A 14 -11.31 8.06 -2.51
CA VAL A 14 -10.12 8.91 -2.73
C VAL A 14 -10.05 10.02 -1.70
N PHE A 15 -11.15 10.73 -1.43
CA PHE A 15 -11.18 11.78 -0.42
C PHE A 15 -10.88 11.28 0.99
N GLN A 16 -11.42 10.12 1.36
CA GLN A 16 -11.16 9.49 2.65
C GLN A 16 -9.68 9.12 2.81
N GLN A 17 -9.08 8.53 1.79
CA GLN A 17 -7.66 8.20 1.80
C GLN A 17 -6.77 9.45 1.81
N LYS A 18 -7.19 10.52 1.16
CA LYS A 18 -6.47 11.81 1.15
C LYS A 18 -6.24 12.36 2.54
N ALA A 19 -7.24 12.32 3.37
CA ALA A 19 -7.17 12.85 4.73
C ALA A 19 -6.15 12.09 5.60
N THR A 20 -5.86 10.82 5.27
CA THR A 20 -4.91 9.97 6.00
C THR A 20 -3.54 9.86 5.33
N ALA A 21 -3.47 10.09 4.03
CA ALA A 21 -2.27 9.93 3.21
C ALA A 21 -1.49 11.24 3.04
N LYS A 22 -1.00 11.80 4.14
CA LYS A 22 -0.27 13.08 4.16
C LYS A 22 1.01 13.11 3.31
N HIS A 23 1.51 11.96 2.88
CA HIS A 23 2.77 11.81 2.16
C HIS A 23 2.62 11.65 0.65
N PHE A 24 1.40 11.73 0.12
CA PHE A 24 1.15 11.72 -1.32
C PHE A 24 1.44 13.10 -1.93
N GLY A 25 2.31 13.13 -2.93
CA GLY A 25 2.68 14.34 -3.66
C GLY A 25 2.65 14.16 -5.17
N ALA A 26 2.25 15.20 -5.90
CA ALA A 26 2.39 15.22 -7.36
C ALA A 26 3.84 14.98 -7.78
N GLY A 27 4.04 14.10 -8.77
CA GLY A 27 5.37 13.68 -9.23
C GLY A 27 5.91 12.42 -8.53
N ASP A 28 5.29 11.96 -7.44
CA ASP A 28 5.60 10.66 -6.86
C ASP A 28 5.21 9.50 -7.80
N LYS A 29 5.69 8.31 -7.49
CA LYS A 29 5.45 7.09 -8.26
C LYS A 29 4.78 6.03 -7.38
N MET A 30 3.68 5.46 -7.89
CA MET A 30 3.00 4.30 -7.31
C MET A 30 3.35 3.05 -8.13
N LEU A 31 3.89 2.02 -7.48
CA LEU A 31 4.05 0.71 -8.11
C LEU A 31 2.77 -0.10 -7.92
N THR A 32 2.04 -0.31 -9.01
CA THR A 32 0.76 -1.02 -9.02
C THR A 32 0.97 -2.46 -9.44
N ILE A 33 1.05 -3.32 -8.44
CA ILE A 33 1.26 -4.77 -8.56
C ILE A 33 0.02 -5.57 -8.12
N MET A 34 -0.92 -4.90 -7.45
CA MET A 34 -2.19 -5.51 -7.07
C MET A 34 -3.11 -5.63 -8.27
N PRO A 35 -3.88 -6.74 -8.38
CA PRO A 35 -4.79 -6.94 -9.51
C PRO A 35 -5.83 -5.82 -9.62
N VAL A 36 -5.94 -5.23 -10.81
CA VAL A 36 -6.87 -4.11 -11.06
C VAL A 36 -8.35 -4.53 -11.13
N PHE A 37 -8.64 -5.83 -11.18
CA PHE A 37 -10.01 -6.34 -11.03
C PHE A 37 -10.47 -6.43 -9.56
N HIS A 38 -9.59 -6.14 -8.61
CA HIS A 38 -9.87 -6.06 -7.17
C HIS A 38 -9.88 -4.61 -6.72
N GLY A 39 -10.82 -4.22 -5.84
CA GLY A 39 -10.95 -2.84 -5.36
C GLY A 39 -9.66 -2.25 -4.80
N PHE A 40 -8.87 -3.05 -4.07
CA PHE A 40 -7.55 -2.63 -3.56
C PHE A 40 -6.59 -2.21 -4.69
N GLY A 41 -6.53 -2.98 -5.78
CA GLY A 41 -5.72 -2.63 -6.95
C GLY A 41 -6.32 -1.45 -7.73
N LEU A 42 -7.59 -1.52 -8.09
CA LEU A 42 -8.22 -0.50 -8.92
C LEU A 42 -8.34 0.85 -8.20
N CYS A 43 -8.92 0.87 -7.01
CA CYS A 43 -9.16 2.12 -6.32
C CYS A 43 -7.90 2.69 -5.68
N SER A 44 -7.19 1.89 -4.86
CA SER A 44 -6.08 2.40 -4.06
C SER A 44 -4.76 2.51 -4.83
N SER A 45 -4.55 1.70 -5.90
CA SER A 45 -3.29 1.71 -6.63
C SER A 45 -3.36 2.31 -8.04
N VAL A 46 -4.57 2.62 -8.55
CA VAL A 46 -4.76 3.28 -9.85
C VAL A 46 -5.56 4.57 -9.69
N HIS A 47 -6.84 4.48 -9.29
CA HIS A 47 -7.73 5.63 -9.26
C HIS A 47 -7.24 6.72 -8.29
N MET A 48 -6.88 6.35 -7.08
CA MET A 48 -6.38 7.28 -6.09
C MET A 48 -5.08 7.97 -6.54
N PRO A 49 -3.99 7.26 -6.91
CA PRO A 49 -2.76 7.93 -7.32
C PRO A 49 -2.95 8.89 -8.49
N LEU A 50 -3.73 8.51 -9.52
CA LEU A 50 -4.03 9.38 -10.66
C LEU A 50 -4.76 10.66 -10.23
N SER A 51 -5.68 10.55 -9.26
CA SER A 51 -6.40 11.71 -8.70
C SER A 51 -5.50 12.71 -7.94
N TYR A 52 -4.28 12.28 -7.58
CA TYR A 52 -3.27 13.12 -6.92
C TYR A 52 -2.13 13.58 -7.83
N GLY A 53 -2.20 13.27 -9.12
CA GLY A 53 -1.11 13.55 -10.05
C GLY A 53 0.13 12.69 -9.81
N ILE A 54 -0.05 11.48 -9.27
CA ILE A 54 1.01 10.50 -9.02
C ILE A 54 1.14 9.60 -10.26
N THR A 55 2.36 9.37 -10.69
CA THR A 55 2.64 8.45 -11.80
C THR A 55 2.37 7.01 -11.38
N THR A 56 1.44 6.34 -12.05
CA THR A 56 1.09 4.94 -11.80
C THR A 56 1.88 4.02 -12.72
N ILE A 57 2.71 3.15 -12.13
CA ILE A 57 3.50 2.14 -12.85
C ILE A 57 2.74 0.83 -12.80
N LEU A 58 2.01 0.52 -13.87
CA LEU A 58 1.21 -0.69 -13.98
C LEU A 58 2.09 -1.89 -14.33
N ILE A 59 1.98 -2.96 -13.54
CA ILE A 59 2.62 -4.25 -13.80
C ILE A 59 1.53 -5.27 -14.10
N PRO A 60 1.23 -5.55 -15.38
CA PRO A 60 0.09 -6.37 -15.78
C PRO A 60 0.15 -7.81 -15.26
N LYS A 61 1.36 -8.35 -15.13
CA LYS A 61 1.61 -9.67 -14.55
C LYS A 61 2.75 -9.55 -13.56
N PHE A 62 2.42 -9.59 -12.28
CA PHE A 62 3.40 -9.49 -11.21
C PHE A 62 3.91 -10.89 -10.81
N ASP A 63 5.24 -11.02 -10.71
CA ASP A 63 5.93 -12.14 -10.07
C ASP A 63 6.73 -11.60 -8.87
N SER A 64 6.54 -12.18 -7.71
CA SER A 64 7.24 -11.77 -6.48
C SER A 64 8.77 -11.86 -6.59
N LYS A 65 9.29 -12.76 -7.44
CA LYS A 65 10.73 -12.88 -7.73
C LYS A 65 11.31 -11.66 -8.48
N GLU A 66 10.46 -10.89 -9.16
CA GLU A 66 10.83 -9.66 -9.88
C GLU A 66 10.70 -8.42 -9.01
N PHE A 67 10.18 -8.54 -7.77
CA PHE A 67 9.87 -7.38 -6.93
C PHE A 67 11.10 -6.51 -6.66
N TYR A 68 12.22 -7.12 -6.28
CA TYR A 68 13.49 -6.41 -6.12
C TYR A 68 13.87 -5.60 -7.37
N LYS A 69 13.77 -6.20 -8.54
CA LYS A 69 14.11 -5.58 -9.82
C LYS A 69 13.21 -4.39 -10.14
N LEU A 70 11.90 -4.52 -9.85
CA LEU A 70 10.95 -3.44 -10.02
C LEU A 70 11.24 -2.28 -9.07
N MET A 71 11.52 -2.58 -7.79
CA MET A 71 11.89 -1.58 -6.78
C MET A 71 13.16 -0.83 -7.18
N SER A 72 14.20 -1.56 -7.61
CA SER A 72 15.48 -0.99 -8.05
C SER A 72 15.31 -0.10 -9.29
N LYS A 73 14.55 -0.58 -10.29
CA LYS A 73 14.37 0.12 -11.58
C LYS A 73 13.54 1.39 -11.44
N TYR A 74 12.41 1.31 -10.74
CA TYR A 74 11.42 2.38 -10.72
C TYR A 74 11.53 3.29 -9.51
N LYS A 75 12.12 2.82 -8.40
CA LYS A 75 12.23 3.53 -7.14
C LYS A 75 10.88 4.17 -6.75
N PRO A 76 9.80 3.38 -6.58
CA PRO A 76 8.47 3.89 -6.32
C PRO A 76 8.36 4.47 -4.92
N ASN A 77 7.71 5.61 -4.78
CA ASN A 77 7.45 6.23 -3.49
C ASN A 77 6.34 5.51 -2.72
N HIS A 78 5.42 4.89 -3.45
CA HIS A 78 4.24 4.24 -2.88
C HIS A 78 4.12 2.82 -3.40
N VAL A 79 3.91 1.88 -2.47
CA VAL A 79 3.69 0.47 -2.79
C VAL A 79 2.61 -0.09 -1.88
N PHE A 80 1.58 -0.67 -2.49
CA PHE A 80 0.54 -1.40 -1.78
C PHE A 80 0.62 -2.88 -2.12
N GLY A 81 0.53 -3.72 -1.09
CA GLY A 81 0.69 -5.15 -1.27
C GLY A 81 0.01 -5.98 -0.20
N VAL A 82 0.16 -7.27 -0.31
CA VAL A 82 -0.28 -8.26 0.68
C VAL A 82 0.90 -8.70 1.55
N PRO A 83 0.68 -9.27 2.74
CA PRO A 83 1.77 -9.72 3.64
C PRO A 83 2.80 -10.63 2.96
N LYS A 84 2.35 -11.50 2.06
CA LYS A 84 3.24 -12.41 1.29
C LYS A 84 4.26 -11.66 0.43
N LEU A 85 3.89 -10.49 -0.09
CA LEU A 85 4.79 -9.66 -0.88
C LEU A 85 5.96 -9.16 -0.04
N TRP A 86 5.66 -8.62 1.12
CA TRP A 86 6.66 -8.10 2.05
C TRP A 86 7.60 -9.18 2.54
N LYS A 87 7.04 -10.36 2.85
CA LYS A 87 7.84 -11.54 3.20
C LYS A 87 8.76 -11.98 2.05
N ALA A 88 8.31 -11.92 0.80
CA ALA A 88 9.14 -12.22 -0.35
C ALA A 88 10.30 -11.21 -0.49
N LEU A 89 10.05 -9.93 -0.25
CA LEU A 89 11.07 -8.88 -0.25
C LEU A 89 12.14 -9.15 0.82
N MET A 90 11.73 -9.45 2.04
CA MET A 90 12.65 -9.75 3.16
C MET A 90 13.55 -10.94 2.87
N ASN A 91 13.03 -11.96 2.19
CA ASN A 91 13.75 -13.18 1.87
C ASN A 91 14.65 -13.06 0.62
N ASP A 92 14.57 -11.98 -0.13
CA ASP A 92 15.41 -11.76 -1.30
C ASP A 92 16.77 -11.21 -0.87
N LYS A 93 17.81 -12.04 -1.03
CA LYS A 93 19.19 -11.65 -0.68
C LYS A 93 19.67 -10.37 -1.36
N LYS A 94 19.08 -10.01 -2.49
CA LYS A 94 19.43 -8.79 -3.23
C LYS A 94 18.99 -7.51 -2.52
N ILE A 95 18.07 -7.59 -1.55
CA ILE A 95 17.64 -6.43 -0.77
C ILE A 95 18.79 -5.86 0.08
N GLN A 96 19.76 -6.70 0.47
CA GLN A 96 20.83 -6.33 1.41
C GLN A 96 21.69 -5.11 1.00
N GLY A 97 21.68 -4.71 -0.25
CA GLY A 97 22.39 -3.51 -0.73
C GLY A 97 21.46 -2.40 -1.22
N MET A 98 20.15 -2.56 -1.06
CA MET A 98 19.19 -1.61 -1.59
C MET A 98 18.92 -0.47 -0.61
N ASP A 99 19.10 0.75 -1.05
CA ASP A 99 18.59 1.92 -0.35
C ASP A 99 17.09 2.09 -0.64
N LEU A 100 16.26 2.13 0.40
CA LEU A 100 14.81 2.29 0.33
C LEU A 100 14.32 3.69 0.75
N SER A 101 15.24 4.65 0.82
CA SER A 101 14.92 6.05 1.22
C SER A 101 13.88 6.74 0.32
N PHE A 102 13.67 6.23 -0.88
CA PHE A 102 12.66 6.72 -1.81
C PHE A 102 11.21 6.35 -1.42
N MET A 103 11.02 5.35 -0.57
CA MET A 103 9.68 4.90 -0.14
C MET A 103 9.08 5.88 0.86
N LYS A 104 7.79 6.26 0.65
CA LYS A 104 7.07 7.23 1.48
C LYS A 104 5.80 6.68 2.10
N TYR A 105 5.06 5.85 1.35
CA TYR A 105 3.80 5.31 1.83
C TYR A 105 3.63 3.87 1.40
N ILE A 106 3.59 3.00 2.38
CA ILE A 106 3.71 1.57 2.22
C ILE A 106 2.55 0.93 2.97
N VAL A 107 1.70 0.20 2.26
CA VAL A 107 0.49 -0.39 2.85
C VAL A 107 0.46 -1.88 2.64
N SER A 108 0.10 -2.61 3.69
CA SER A 108 -0.26 -4.02 3.64
C SER A 108 -1.73 -4.20 3.97
N GLY A 109 -2.44 -4.94 3.12
CA GLY A 109 -3.85 -5.23 3.30
C GLY A 109 -4.29 -6.47 2.52
N GLY A 110 -5.60 -6.75 2.53
CA GLY A 110 -6.20 -7.84 1.77
C GLY A 110 -6.03 -9.24 2.38
N GLU A 111 -5.08 -9.44 3.26
CA GLU A 111 -4.86 -10.68 4.00
C GLU A 111 -4.49 -10.37 5.46
N ASN A 112 -4.71 -11.33 6.36
CA ASN A 112 -4.24 -11.20 7.75
C ASN A 112 -2.71 -11.26 7.79
N MET A 113 -2.12 -10.32 8.52
CA MET A 113 -0.68 -10.30 8.78
C MET A 113 -0.40 -11.07 10.07
N LYS A 114 0.52 -12.04 9.99
CA LYS A 114 0.94 -12.82 11.16
C LYS A 114 1.64 -11.92 12.17
N ASP A 115 1.46 -12.27 13.45
CA ASP A 115 2.14 -11.58 14.55
C ASP A 115 3.67 -11.58 14.34
N GLY A 116 4.30 -10.45 14.64
CA GLY A 116 5.73 -10.25 14.50
C GLY A 116 6.20 -9.86 13.08
N LEU A 117 5.42 -10.13 12.03
CA LEU A 117 5.84 -9.83 10.66
C LEU A 117 5.93 -8.33 10.37
N GLU A 118 5.07 -7.52 10.99
CA GLU A 118 5.11 -6.06 10.87
C GLU A 118 6.41 -5.48 11.42
N GLU A 119 6.81 -5.94 12.60
CA GLU A 119 8.04 -5.52 13.27
C GLU A 119 9.28 -5.91 12.46
N GLU A 120 9.29 -7.14 11.91
CA GLU A 120 10.38 -7.61 11.06
C GLU A 120 10.51 -6.75 9.79
N ILE A 121 9.39 -6.43 9.14
CA ILE A 121 9.37 -5.56 7.94
C ILE A 121 9.83 -4.15 8.29
N ASN A 122 9.35 -3.57 9.39
CA ASN A 122 9.75 -2.23 9.80
C ASN A 122 11.23 -2.16 10.16
N LYS A 123 11.78 -3.19 10.79
CA LYS A 123 13.21 -3.32 11.05
C LYS A 123 14.02 -3.38 9.76
N LEU A 124 13.56 -4.16 8.78
CA LEU A 124 14.19 -4.19 7.46
C LEU A 124 14.19 -2.80 6.82
N PHE A 125 13.06 -2.10 6.84
CA PHE A 125 12.94 -0.77 6.26
C PHE A 125 13.90 0.22 6.91
N GLU A 126 14.00 0.22 8.23
CA GLU A 126 14.94 1.05 8.98
C GLU A 126 16.40 0.75 8.62
N GLN A 127 16.78 -0.53 8.51
CA GLN A 127 18.11 -0.96 8.10
C GLN A 127 18.47 -0.53 6.66
N HIS A 128 17.47 -0.24 5.84
CA HIS A 128 17.62 0.16 4.44
C HIS A 128 17.22 1.61 4.17
N ASN A 129 17.33 2.49 5.17
CA ASN A 129 17.09 3.93 5.09
C ASN A 129 15.64 4.32 4.73
N CYS A 130 14.66 3.45 4.90
CA CYS A 130 13.26 3.84 4.78
C CYS A 130 12.78 4.47 6.09
N TYR A 131 12.42 5.74 6.04
CA TYR A 131 11.96 6.51 7.22
C TYR A 131 10.51 6.24 7.60
N TYR A 132 9.76 5.56 6.74
CA TYR A 132 8.33 5.34 6.93
C TYR A 132 8.03 3.88 7.29
N LYS A 133 7.13 3.71 8.24
CA LYS A 133 6.68 2.38 8.66
C LYS A 133 5.61 1.82 7.74
N LEU A 134 5.54 0.50 7.68
CA LEU A 134 4.45 -0.20 7.03
C LEU A 134 3.12 0.14 7.71
N LYS A 135 2.14 0.52 6.90
CA LYS A 135 0.76 0.71 7.34
C LYS A 135 -0.04 -0.56 7.10
N LYS A 136 -0.90 -0.92 8.03
CA LYS A 136 -1.89 -1.99 7.84
C LYS A 136 -3.24 -1.38 7.55
N GLY A 137 -3.99 -2.00 6.66
CA GLY A 137 -5.34 -1.59 6.32
C GLY A 137 -6.27 -2.77 6.15
N TYR A 138 -7.52 -2.56 6.50
CA TYR A 138 -8.61 -3.48 6.20
C TYR A 138 -9.58 -2.81 5.24
N GLY A 139 -10.23 -3.62 4.40
CA GLY A 139 -11.24 -3.17 3.47
C GLY A 139 -12.07 -4.31 2.92
N SER A 140 -13.11 -3.96 2.20
CA SER A 140 -13.99 -4.90 1.52
C SER A 140 -14.43 -4.35 0.17
N THR A 141 -14.95 -5.23 -0.69
CA THR A 141 -15.50 -4.83 -2.00
C THR A 141 -16.70 -3.90 -1.83
N GLU A 142 -17.53 -4.12 -0.82
CA GLU A 142 -18.72 -3.31 -0.51
C GLU A 142 -18.36 -1.88 -0.12
N ALA A 143 -17.17 -1.66 0.41
CA ALA A 143 -16.61 -0.35 0.72
C ALA A 143 -15.63 0.15 -0.36
N VAL A 144 -15.67 -0.41 -1.56
CA VAL A 144 -14.76 -0.17 -2.69
C VAL A 144 -13.36 -0.72 -2.44
N ALA A 145 -12.71 -0.37 -1.33
CA ALA A 145 -11.35 -0.77 -0.97
C ALA A 145 -11.15 -0.71 0.56
N GLY A 146 -10.37 0.26 1.05
CA GLY A 146 -10.02 0.37 2.47
C GLY A 146 -11.10 1.04 3.31
N THR A 147 -11.35 0.55 4.51
CA THR A 147 -12.22 1.16 5.53
C THR A 147 -11.45 1.63 6.75
N THR A 148 -10.34 0.94 7.04
CA THR A 148 -9.45 1.32 8.15
C THR A 148 -8.01 1.38 7.69
N LEU A 149 -7.19 2.12 8.41
CA LEU A 149 -5.76 2.22 8.19
C LEU A 149 -5.02 2.45 9.52
N SER A 150 -3.88 1.78 9.70
CA SER A 150 -3.04 2.04 10.87
C SER A 150 -2.43 3.44 10.79
N HIS A 151 -2.37 4.11 11.94
CA HIS A 151 -1.79 5.44 12.08
C HIS A 151 -0.60 5.39 13.03
N ASP A 152 0.45 6.16 12.77
CA ASP A 152 1.71 6.09 13.51
C ASP A 152 1.55 6.27 15.02
N ASN A 153 0.54 7.05 15.43
CA ASN A 153 0.33 7.41 16.84
C ASN A 153 -0.87 6.70 17.48
N CYS A 154 -1.65 5.91 16.74
CA CYS A 154 -2.94 5.40 17.23
C CYS A 154 -3.15 3.90 17.00
N SER A 155 -2.16 3.18 16.51
CA SER A 155 -2.32 1.76 16.17
C SER A 155 -1.35 0.91 16.99
N GLY A 156 -1.89 0.06 17.85
CA GLY A 156 -1.15 -0.96 18.57
C GLY A 156 -0.82 -2.19 17.72
N ILE A 157 0.01 -3.07 18.26
CA ILE A 157 0.32 -4.39 17.67
C ILE A 157 -1.00 -5.16 17.45
N GLY A 158 -1.15 -5.79 16.29
CA GLY A 158 -2.36 -6.54 15.92
C GLY A 158 -3.53 -5.67 15.41
N SER A 159 -3.47 -4.36 15.56
CA SER A 159 -4.52 -3.44 15.07
C SER A 159 -4.51 -3.36 13.54
N ILE A 160 -5.70 -3.28 12.94
CA ILE A 160 -5.89 -2.94 11.52
C ILE A 160 -6.10 -1.43 11.31
N GLY A 161 -5.89 -0.64 12.34
CA GLY A 161 -6.00 0.81 12.30
C GLY A 161 -7.33 1.37 12.76
N ILE A 162 -7.52 2.64 12.47
CA ILE A 162 -8.74 3.41 12.77
C ILE A 162 -9.56 3.59 11.49
N PRO A 163 -10.88 3.82 11.59
CA PRO A 163 -11.71 4.13 10.43
C PRO A 163 -11.17 5.31 9.63
N LEU A 164 -11.25 5.22 8.32
CA LEU A 164 -10.99 6.37 7.45
C LEU A 164 -12.02 7.46 7.70
N ILE A 165 -11.60 8.72 7.60
CA ILE A 165 -12.46 9.88 7.88
C ILE A 165 -13.67 9.89 6.94
N CYS A 166 -14.84 10.28 7.47
CA CYS A 166 -16.12 10.33 6.75
C CYS A 166 -16.75 8.97 6.42
N ASN A 167 -16.45 7.93 7.17
CA ASN A 167 -17.26 6.73 7.20
C ASN A 167 -18.46 6.95 8.15
N GLY A 168 -19.29 7.92 7.79
CA GLY A 168 -20.55 8.22 8.46
C GLY A 168 -21.67 8.22 7.46
#